data_d46b903e95da1afcdc76ddab3b593642
#
_entry.id   d46b903e95da1afcdc76ddab3b593642
#
_cell.length_a   1.000
_cell.length_b   1.000
_cell.length_c   1.000
_cell.angle_alpha   90.00
_cell.angle_beta   90.00
_cell.angle_gamma   90.00
#
_symmetry.space_group_name_H-M   'P 1'
#
loop_
_entity.id
_entity.type
_entity.pdbx_description
1 polymer ?
#
loop_
_entity_poly.entity_id
_entity_poly.type
_entity_poly.pdbx_seq_one_letter_code
_entity_poly.pdbx_strand_id
1 'polypeptide(L)'
;MTWIRTMPFDDNEELQQAYSAQRALYPAEYAEPTHPHHKETDGVMGSHSLIPKALYHAFAAFAAVMSPDLPLTRRQHEMITTVVSAVNRCQY
;
A
#
# COMPACT_ATOMS: atom_id res chain seq x y z
N MET A 1 -12.63 8.02 -8.08
CA MET A 1 -13.85 7.15 -8.18
C MET A 1 -13.41 5.72 -8.33
N THR A 2 -13.96 4.82 -7.56
CA THR A 2 -13.68 3.38 -7.66
C THR A 2 -14.85 2.67 -8.34
N TRP A 3 -14.52 1.66 -9.12
CA TRP A 3 -15.52 0.84 -9.82
C TRP A 3 -16.09 -0.27 -8.94
N ILE A 4 -15.43 -0.55 -7.84
CA ILE A 4 -15.81 -1.58 -6.90
C ILE A 4 -16.22 -0.96 -5.57
N ARG A 5 -17.00 -1.69 -4.80
CA ARG A 5 -17.36 -1.30 -3.44
C ARG A 5 -16.11 -1.29 -2.56
N THR A 6 -15.97 -0.26 -1.75
CA THR A 6 -14.91 -0.15 -0.74
C THR A 6 -15.54 0.09 0.62
N MET A 7 -14.79 -0.19 1.70
CA MET A 7 -15.22 0.04 3.07
C MET A 7 -14.41 1.20 3.65
N PRO A 8 -15.06 2.20 4.28
CA PRO A 8 -14.35 3.25 5.01
C PRO A 8 -13.53 2.64 6.16
N PHE A 9 -12.29 3.11 6.32
CA PHE A 9 -11.40 2.58 7.36
C PHE A 9 -11.92 2.89 8.76
N ASP A 10 -12.59 4.02 8.95
CA ASP A 10 -13.06 4.46 10.25
C ASP A 10 -14.24 3.65 10.80
N ASP A 11 -14.94 2.93 9.94
CA ASP A 11 -16.17 2.21 10.32
C ASP A 11 -15.93 0.77 10.74
N ASN A 12 -14.69 0.28 10.66
CA ASN A 12 -14.40 -1.14 10.91
C ASN A 12 -13.09 -1.30 11.66
N GLU A 13 -13.20 -1.78 12.91
CA GLU A 13 -12.02 -1.97 13.77
C GLU A 13 -11.04 -3.00 13.20
N GLU A 14 -11.54 -4.11 12.65
CA GLU A 14 -10.70 -5.14 12.03
C GLU A 14 -9.90 -4.58 10.86
N LEU A 15 -10.54 -3.74 10.04
CA LEU A 15 -9.89 -3.07 8.93
C LEU A 15 -8.82 -2.08 9.40
N GLN A 16 -9.10 -1.30 10.44
CA GLN A 16 -8.12 -0.39 11.04
C GLN A 16 -6.92 -1.14 11.60
N GLN A 17 -7.15 -2.27 12.27
CA GLN A 17 -6.08 -3.12 12.79
C GLN A 17 -5.23 -3.71 11.67
N ALA A 18 -5.84 -4.22 10.62
CA ALA A 18 -5.13 -4.77 9.47
C ALA A 18 -4.29 -3.69 8.76
N TYR A 19 -4.85 -2.52 8.56
CA TYR A 19 -4.15 -1.37 7.98
C TYR A 19 -2.93 -0.96 8.81
N SER A 20 -3.12 -0.77 10.11
CA SER A 20 -2.04 -0.37 11.03
C SER A 20 -0.95 -1.43 11.11
N ALA A 21 -1.32 -2.70 11.17
CA ALA A 21 -0.36 -3.81 11.25
C ALA A 21 0.51 -3.91 10.00
N GLN A 22 -0.05 -3.75 8.81
CA GLN A 22 0.74 -3.79 7.58
C GLN A 22 1.62 -2.56 7.42
N ARG A 23 1.13 -1.37 7.81
CA ARG A 23 1.91 -0.12 7.76
C ARG A 23 3.15 -0.18 8.64
N ALA A 24 3.08 -0.85 9.78
CA ALA A 24 4.22 -1.03 10.69
C ALA A 24 5.37 -1.83 10.07
N LEU A 25 5.11 -2.58 9.01
CA LEU A 25 6.13 -3.36 8.30
C LEU A 25 6.91 -2.55 7.26
N TYR A 26 6.45 -1.36 6.93
CA TYR A 26 7.08 -0.53 5.89
C TYR A 26 8.26 0.27 6.44
N PRO A 27 9.25 0.58 5.59
CA PRO A 27 10.26 1.56 5.94
C PRO A 27 9.63 2.89 6.35
N ALA A 28 10.29 3.61 7.27
CA ALA A 28 9.77 4.85 7.85
C ALA A 28 9.46 5.93 6.80
N GLU A 29 10.18 5.94 5.69
CA GLU A 29 10.02 6.91 4.59
C GLU A 29 8.64 6.83 3.93
N TYR A 30 7.99 5.68 4.01
CA TYR A 30 6.63 5.51 3.46
C TYR A 30 5.55 6.13 4.34
N ALA A 31 5.87 6.60 5.53
CA ALA A 31 4.94 7.34 6.37
C ALA A 31 4.73 8.78 5.90
N GLU A 32 5.67 9.32 5.13
CA GLU A 32 5.56 10.69 4.60
C GLU A 32 4.53 10.77 3.48
N PRO A 33 3.52 11.64 3.59
CA PRO A 33 2.53 11.81 2.54
C PRO A 33 3.16 12.46 1.31
N THR A 34 3.08 11.79 0.18
CA THR A 34 3.62 12.29 -1.09
C THR A 34 2.57 13.00 -1.94
N HIS A 35 1.30 12.87 -1.60
CA HIS A 35 0.20 13.47 -2.34
C HIS A 35 -0.81 14.10 -1.38
N PRO A 36 -1.09 15.43 -1.50
CA PRO A 36 -1.91 16.15 -0.53
C PRO A 36 -3.38 15.74 -0.51
N HIS A 37 -3.86 15.08 -1.55
CA HIS A 37 -5.26 14.66 -1.67
C HIS A 37 -5.44 13.15 -1.51
N HIS A 38 -4.42 12.44 -1.05
CA HIS A 38 -4.51 11.01 -0.86
C HIS A 38 -5.48 10.67 0.28
N LYS A 39 -6.49 9.88 -0.05
CA LYS A 39 -7.40 9.28 0.94
C LYS A 39 -7.12 7.80 1.05
N GLU A 40 -7.08 7.29 2.25
CA GLU A 40 -6.78 5.88 2.53
C GLU A 40 -7.77 4.93 1.84
N THR A 41 -9.01 5.38 1.65
CA THR A 41 -10.06 4.58 1.01
C THR A 41 -9.97 4.52 -0.51
N ASP A 42 -9.09 5.34 -1.09
CA ASP A 42 -8.93 5.41 -2.54
C ASP A 42 -7.80 4.49 -3.02
N GLY A 43 -7.85 4.14 -4.30
CA GLY A 43 -6.80 3.39 -4.95
C GLY A 43 -6.66 1.94 -4.50
N VAL A 44 -5.42 1.48 -4.51
CA VAL A 44 -5.10 0.07 -4.26
C VAL A 44 -5.46 -0.38 -2.85
N MET A 45 -5.24 0.48 -1.84
CA MET A 45 -5.60 0.14 -0.46
C MET A 45 -7.10 -0.04 -0.31
N GLY A 46 -7.88 0.90 -0.82
CA GLY A 46 -9.35 0.82 -0.77
C GLY A 46 -9.90 -0.42 -1.48
N SER A 47 -9.25 -0.85 -2.58
CA SER A 47 -9.68 -2.03 -3.32
C SER A 47 -9.61 -3.33 -2.50
N HIS A 48 -8.81 -3.37 -1.44
CA HIS A 48 -8.67 -4.53 -0.55
C HIS A 48 -9.48 -4.38 0.75
N SER A 49 -10.24 -3.29 0.91
CA SER A 49 -10.88 -2.95 2.19
C SER A 49 -11.99 -3.91 2.62
N LEU A 50 -12.65 -4.59 1.69
CA LEU A 50 -13.74 -5.52 2.03
C LEU A 50 -13.28 -6.80 2.73
N ILE A 51 -12.00 -7.14 2.60
CA ILE A 51 -11.41 -8.33 3.21
C ILE A 51 -10.15 -7.89 3.95
N PRO A 52 -10.27 -7.46 5.23
CA PRO A 52 -9.14 -6.92 5.99
C PRO A 52 -7.93 -7.85 6.06
N LYS A 53 -8.17 -9.14 6.17
CA LYS A 53 -7.12 -10.14 6.19
C LYS A 53 -6.34 -10.19 4.87
N ALA A 54 -7.03 -10.07 3.75
CA ALA A 54 -6.40 -10.01 2.43
C ALA A 54 -5.59 -8.72 2.27
N LEU A 55 -6.11 -7.60 2.74
CA LEU A 55 -5.38 -6.34 2.77
C LEU A 55 -4.05 -6.49 3.53
N TYR A 56 -4.10 -7.03 4.74
CA TYR A 56 -2.90 -7.22 5.54
C TYR A 56 -1.85 -8.07 4.81
N HIS A 57 -2.23 -9.23 4.30
CA HIS A 57 -1.27 -10.16 3.68
C HIS A 57 -0.72 -9.64 2.35
N ALA A 58 -1.53 -8.99 1.53
CA ALA A 58 -1.09 -8.41 0.26
C ALA A 58 -0.04 -7.32 0.50
N PHE A 59 -0.29 -6.41 1.42
CA PHE A 59 0.62 -5.30 1.70
C PHE A 59 1.79 -5.72 2.59
N ALA A 60 1.65 -6.77 3.41
CA ALA A 60 2.78 -7.38 4.10
C ALA A 60 3.77 -8.02 3.12
N ALA A 61 3.27 -8.66 2.08
CA ALA A 61 4.13 -9.19 1.00
C ALA A 61 4.89 -8.06 0.30
N PHE A 62 4.23 -6.96 -0.02
CA PHE A 62 4.88 -5.79 -0.60
C PHE A 62 5.97 -5.23 0.33
N ALA A 63 5.68 -5.10 1.62
CA ALA A 63 6.65 -4.63 2.60
C ALA A 63 7.89 -5.53 2.67
N ALA A 64 7.69 -6.85 2.59
CA ALA A 64 8.79 -7.81 2.56
C ALA A 64 9.70 -7.63 1.33
N VAL A 65 9.10 -7.40 0.16
CA VAL A 65 9.84 -7.16 -1.08
C VAL A 65 10.62 -5.85 -1.03
N MET A 66 10.11 -4.85 -0.33
CA MET A 66 10.72 -3.53 -0.19
C MET A 66 11.64 -3.41 1.03
N SER A 67 11.91 -4.52 1.72
CA SER A 67 12.74 -4.53 2.93
C SER A 67 14.17 -4.04 2.65
N PRO A 68 14.73 -3.16 3.52
CA PRO A 68 16.12 -2.72 3.40
C PRO A 68 17.14 -3.83 3.68
N ASP A 69 16.71 -4.96 4.25
CA ASP A 69 17.56 -6.12 4.54
C ASP A 69 17.86 -6.97 3.31
N LEU A 70 17.20 -6.72 2.19
CA LEU A 70 17.42 -7.40 0.93
C LEU A 70 18.68 -6.85 0.22
N PRO A 71 19.28 -7.61 -0.71
CA PRO A 71 20.48 -7.19 -1.43
C PRO A 71 20.32 -5.92 -2.27
N LEU A 72 19.08 -5.58 -2.67
CA LEU A 72 18.82 -4.40 -3.48
C LEU A 72 18.80 -3.15 -2.60
N THR A 73 19.39 -2.06 -3.11
CA THR A 73 19.31 -0.76 -2.47
C THR A 73 17.91 -0.16 -2.64
N ARG A 74 17.54 0.82 -1.80
CA ARG A 74 16.31 1.57 -1.94
C ARG A 74 16.18 2.19 -3.34
N ARG A 75 17.26 2.75 -3.87
CA ARG A 75 17.29 3.31 -5.21
C ARG A 75 16.92 2.28 -6.28
N GLN A 76 17.44 1.07 -6.16
CA GLN A 76 17.11 -0.03 -7.08
C GLN A 76 15.64 -0.45 -6.97
N HIS A 77 15.10 -0.54 -5.76
CA HIS A 77 13.68 -0.81 -5.54
C HIS A 77 12.81 0.24 -6.25
N GLU A 78 13.11 1.52 -6.05
CA GLU A 78 12.35 2.62 -6.66
C GLU A 78 12.46 2.61 -8.20
N MET A 79 13.61 2.27 -8.75
CA MET A 79 13.78 2.15 -10.20
C MET A 79 12.92 1.03 -10.78
N ILE A 80 12.89 -0.13 -10.11
CA ILE A 80 12.06 -1.27 -10.52
C ILE A 80 10.58 -0.90 -10.46
N THR A 81 10.11 -0.33 -9.35
CA THR A 81 8.70 0.04 -9.18
C THR A 81 8.27 1.11 -10.17
N THR A 82 9.14 2.05 -10.48
CA THR A 82 8.87 3.10 -11.48
C THR A 82 8.68 2.50 -12.87
N VAL A 83 9.55 1.60 -13.28
CA VAL A 83 9.45 0.93 -14.58
C VAL A 83 8.18 0.09 -14.66
N VAL A 84 7.86 -0.67 -13.63
CA VAL A 84 6.63 -1.48 -13.59
C VAL A 84 5.40 -0.60 -13.71
N SER A 85 5.35 0.50 -12.96
CA SER A 85 4.24 1.46 -13.02
C SER A 85 4.10 2.10 -14.40
N ALA A 86 5.21 2.47 -15.02
CA ALA A 86 5.22 3.07 -16.36
C ALA A 86 4.71 2.08 -17.41
N VAL A 87 5.19 0.83 -17.39
CA VAL A 87 4.76 -0.22 -18.32
C VAL A 87 3.26 -0.51 -18.16
N ASN A 88 2.78 -0.53 -16.92
CA ASN A 88 1.36 -0.75 -16.60
C ASN A 88 0.49 0.49 -16.84
N ARG A 89 1.07 1.60 -17.28
CA ARG A 89 0.38 2.89 -17.45
C ARG A 89 -0.37 3.31 -16.18
N CYS A 90 0.24 3.07 -15.03
CA CYS A 90 -0.32 3.44 -13.75
C CYS A 90 -0.24 4.96 -13.58
N GLN A 91 -1.39 5.60 -13.35
CA GLN A 91 -1.46 7.05 -13.14
C GLN A 91 -1.30 7.44 -11.66
N TYR A 92 -1.36 6.46 -10.80
CA TYR A 92 -1.26 6.65 -9.36
C TYR A 92 0.19 6.50 -8.90
#